data_0360831644f0482232ab32a82d63a13a
#
_entry.id   0360831644f0482232ab32a82d63a13a
#
_cell.length_a   1.000
_cell.length_b   1.000
_cell.length_c   1.000
_cell.angle_alpha   90.00
_cell.angle_beta   90.00
_cell.angle_gamma   90.00
#
_symmetry.space_group_name_H-M   'P 1'
#
loop_
_entity.id
_entity.type
_entity.pdbx_description
1 polymer ?
#
loop_
_entity_poly.entity_id
_entity_poly.type
_entity_poly.pdbx_seq_one_letter_code
_entity_poly.pdbx_strand_id
1 'polypeptide(L)'
;MKDGRSSILLVAIAVVGIAAPFLLPTVVTQLAFLWLMILFAVTWDVNGGQMGYNSFGNVLFFGIGVYACALVQRDSGLGYYAALFVGTGAGALCAAIAAIVLGPPLLGIRGHYFAIATLGLSIAAADIASAWEYIGAASGIALPVYPGPITGRARFFYFLLFALAAVTWLTVRALYRTRLG
;
A
#
# COMPACT_ATOMS: atom_id res chain seq x y z
N MET A 1 -24.77 -23.09 -1.44
CA MET A 1 -24.74 -22.73 0.01
C MET A 1 -23.46 -22.03 0.48
N LYS A 2 -22.35 -21.97 -0.29
CA LYS A 2 -21.12 -21.24 0.07
C LYS A 2 -21.24 -19.70 -0.12
N ASP A 3 -22.01 -19.23 -1.09
CA ASP A 3 -22.08 -17.79 -1.40
C ASP A 3 -22.79 -16.93 -0.35
N GLY A 4 -23.81 -17.43 0.30
CA GLY A 4 -24.55 -16.65 1.30
C GLY A 4 -23.73 -16.33 2.57
N ARG A 5 -22.93 -17.29 3.04
CA ARG A 5 -22.07 -17.09 4.22
C ARG A 5 -20.95 -16.08 3.94
N SER A 6 -20.35 -16.14 2.76
CA SER A 6 -19.33 -15.16 2.35
C SER A 6 -19.90 -13.76 2.26
N SER A 7 -21.11 -13.59 1.71
CA SER A 7 -21.75 -12.28 1.60
C SER A 7 -22.10 -11.70 2.97
N ILE A 8 -22.61 -12.51 3.91
CA ILE A 8 -22.92 -12.07 5.28
C ILE A 8 -21.64 -11.62 6.00
N LEU A 9 -20.55 -12.38 5.86
CA LEU A 9 -19.26 -12.03 6.49
C LEU A 9 -18.70 -10.71 5.94
N LEU A 10 -18.80 -10.48 4.64
CA LEU A 10 -18.35 -9.23 4.02
C LEU A 10 -19.17 -8.03 4.47
N VAL A 11 -20.49 -8.19 4.57
CA VAL A 11 -21.37 -7.14 5.11
C VAL A 11 -21.04 -6.86 6.57
N ALA A 12 -20.81 -7.88 7.37
CA ALA A 12 -20.42 -7.73 8.77
C ALA A 12 -19.09 -6.97 8.90
N ILE A 13 -18.07 -7.32 8.12
CA ILE A 13 -16.77 -6.62 8.09
C ILE A 13 -16.95 -5.16 7.66
N ALA A 14 -17.78 -4.89 6.64
CA ALA A 14 -18.04 -3.54 6.19
C ALA A 14 -18.76 -2.69 7.27
N VAL A 15 -19.78 -3.24 7.91
CA VAL A 15 -20.53 -2.57 8.99
C VAL A 15 -19.61 -2.29 10.19
N VAL A 16 -18.84 -3.28 10.62
CA VAL A 16 -17.87 -3.12 11.72
C VAL A 16 -16.79 -2.11 11.33
N GLY A 17 -16.27 -2.18 10.11
CA GLY A 17 -15.26 -1.24 9.60
C GLY A 17 -15.76 0.21 9.56
N ILE A 18 -17.01 0.44 9.21
CA ILE A 18 -17.61 1.79 9.21
C ILE A 18 -17.88 2.29 10.64
N ALA A 19 -18.34 1.41 11.53
CA ALA A 19 -18.73 1.77 12.90
C ALA A 19 -17.52 1.95 13.85
N ALA A 20 -16.43 1.21 13.62
CA ALA A 20 -15.27 1.15 14.53
C ALA A 20 -14.66 2.51 14.89
N PRO A 21 -14.42 3.48 13.96
CA PRO A 21 -13.82 4.76 14.32
C PRO A 21 -14.75 5.68 15.15
N PHE A 22 -16.03 5.36 15.24
CA PHE A 22 -16.99 6.08 16.08
C PHE A 22 -17.13 5.44 17.45
N LEU A 23 -17.07 4.10 17.52
CA LEU A 23 -17.19 3.34 18.75
C LEU A 23 -15.89 3.32 19.57
N LEU A 24 -14.75 3.38 18.89
CA LEU A 24 -13.41 3.23 19.48
C LEU A 24 -12.47 4.39 19.08
N PRO A 25 -12.80 5.64 19.45
CA PRO A 25 -12.05 6.82 19.01
C PRO A 25 -10.58 6.84 19.49
N THR A 26 -10.26 6.17 20.58
CA THR A 26 -8.92 6.11 21.17
C THR A 26 -7.94 5.23 20.38
N VAL A 27 -8.44 4.25 19.62
CA VAL A 27 -7.62 3.28 18.89
C VAL A 27 -7.73 3.41 17.36
N VAL A 28 -8.32 4.51 16.85
CA VAL A 28 -8.53 4.70 15.40
C VAL A 28 -7.22 4.63 14.61
N THR A 29 -6.13 5.15 15.16
CA THR A 29 -4.81 5.09 14.51
C THR A 29 -4.32 3.65 14.39
N GLN A 30 -4.46 2.83 15.42
CA GLN A 30 -4.09 1.40 15.39
C GLN A 30 -4.96 0.64 14.39
N LEU A 31 -6.26 0.96 14.32
CA LEU A 31 -7.16 0.37 13.34
C LEU A 31 -6.81 0.79 11.89
N ALA A 32 -6.32 2.01 11.69
CA ALA A 32 -5.78 2.44 10.39
C ALA A 32 -4.55 1.62 9.99
N PHE A 33 -3.62 1.37 10.93
CA PHE A 33 -2.50 0.46 10.69
C PHE A 33 -2.92 -0.97 10.40
N LEU A 34 -4.01 -1.46 11.03
CA LEU A 34 -4.57 -2.77 10.70
C LEU A 34 -5.00 -2.86 9.23
N TRP A 35 -5.67 -1.84 8.70
CA TRP A 35 -6.05 -1.80 7.27
C TRP A 35 -4.82 -1.75 6.36
N LEU A 36 -3.78 -1.03 6.75
CA LEU A 36 -2.51 -1.03 6.02
C LEU A 36 -1.88 -2.43 5.98
N MET A 37 -1.86 -3.15 7.11
CA MET A 37 -1.35 -4.53 7.17
C MET A 37 -2.20 -5.49 6.33
N ILE A 38 -3.51 -5.31 6.31
CA ILE A 38 -4.41 -6.09 5.45
C ILE A 38 -4.09 -5.84 3.97
N LEU A 39 -3.84 -4.58 3.56
CA LEU A 39 -3.40 -4.25 2.21
C LEU A 39 -2.10 -4.97 1.85
N PHE A 40 -1.10 -4.94 2.72
CA PHE A 40 0.15 -5.68 2.52
C PHE A 40 -0.08 -7.18 2.38
N ALA A 41 -0.91 -7.77 3.23
CA ALA A 41 -1.21 -9.20 3.19
C ALA A 41 -1.92 -9.60 1.89
N VAL A 42 -2.93 -8.82 1.46
CA VAL A 42 -3.69 -9.10 0.23
C VAL A 42 -2.80 -8.96 -1.02
N THR A 43 -1.96 -7.92 -1.08
CA THR A 43 -1.03 -7.74 -2.21
C THR A 43 0.07 -8.80 -2.23
N TRP A 44 0.54 -9.24 -1.07
CA TRP A 44 1.51 -10.33 -0.98
C TRP A 44 0.92 -11.68 -1.40
N ASP A 45 -0.35 -11.95 -1.05
CA ASP A 45 -1.05 -13.20 -1.39
C ASP A 45 -1.17 -13.40 -2.91
N VAL A 46 -1.28 -12.32 -3.68
CA VAL A 46 -1.28 -12.41 -5.16
C VAL A 46 0.02 -13.03 -5.67
N ASN A 47 1.17 -12.60 -5.15
CA ASN A 47 2.47 -13.11 -5.58
C ASN A 47 2.83 -14.44 -4.93
N GLY A 48 2.74 -14.51 -3.59
CA GLY A 48 3.17 -15.66 -2.81
C GLY A 48 2.16 -16.80 -2.80
N GLY A 49 0.88 -16.47 -2.61
CA GLY A 49 -0.19 -17.45 -2.49
C GLY A 49 -0.64 -18.03 -3.84
N GLN A 50 -0.84 -17.18 -4.83
CA GLN A 50 -1.43 -17.59 -6.11
C GLN A 50 -0.40 -17.93 -7.18
N MET A 51 0.63 -17.09 -7.32
CA MET A 51 1.67 -17.29 -8.34
C MET A 51 2.82 -18.20 -7.84
N GLY A 52 2.87 -18.51 -6.54
CA GLY A 52 3.92 -19.34 -5.95
C GLY A 52 5.29 -18.64 -5.85
N TYR A 53 5.35 -17.33 -6.07
CA TYR A 53 6.57 -16.54 -5.94
C TYR A 53 6.62 -15.88 -4.56
N ASN A 54 7.37 -16.45 -3.62
CA ASN A 54 7.61 -15.85 -2.31
C ASN A 54 8.43 -14.57 -2.46
N SER A 55 7.76 -13.43 -2.63
CA SER A 55 8.38 -12.13 -2.83
C SER A 55 8.51 -11.35 -1.52
N PHE A 56 9.70 -10.83 -1.25
CA PHE A 56 9.93 -9.79 -0.24
C PHE A 56 10.05 -8.38 -0.86
N GLY A 57 9.74 -8.26 -2.16
CA GLY A 57 9.79 -7.01 -2.91
C GLY A 57 8.63 -6.05 -2.65
N ASN A 58 7.58 -6.46 -1.92
CA ASN A 58 6.44 -5.58 -1.63
C ASN A 58 6.88 -4.27 -0.93
N VAL A 59 7.86 -4.36 -0.04
CA VAL A 59 8.41 -3.21 0.68
C VAL A 59 9.08 -2.22 -0.28
N LEU A 60 9.78 -2.70 -1.31
CA LEU A 60 10.40 -1.87 -2.34
C LEU A 60 9.35 -1.02 -3.08
N PHE A 61 8.31 -1.66 -3.61
CA PHE A 61 7.27 -0.96 -4.38
C PHE A 61 6.47 0.00 -3.50
N PHE A 62 6.21 -0.38 -2.26
CA PHE A 62 5.61 0.51 -1.27
C PHE A 62 6.50 1.72 -1.00
N GLY A 63 7.80 1.53 -0.79
CA GLY A 63 8.77 2.60 -0.58
C GLY A 63 8.81 3.57 -1.77
N ILE A 64 8.90 3.08 -3.00
CA ILE A 64 8.84 3.91 -4.21
C ILE A 64 7.57 4.76 -4.23
N GLY A 65 6.41 4.15 -3.95
CA GLY A 65 5.13 4.84 -3.92
C GLY A 65 5.08 5.94 -2.86
N VAL A 66 5.56 5.65 -1.65
CA VAL A 66 5.58 6.60 -0.53
C VAL A 66 6.50 7.79 -0.84
N TYR A 67 7.72 7.53 -1.32
CA TYR A 67 8.65 8.61 -1.67
C TYR A 67 8.14 9.47 -2.81
N ALA A 68 7.57 8.89 -3.87
CA ALA A 68 6.98 9.64 -4.96
C ALA A 68 5.80 10.51 -4.49
N CYS A 69 4.92 9.97 -3.64
CA CYS A 69 3.83 10.73 -3.04
C CYS A 69 4.36 11.87 -2.15
N ALA A 70 5.40 11.61 -1.34
CA ALA A 70 6.01 12.59 -0.47
C ALA A 70 6.65 13.76 -1.26
N LEU A 71 7.33 13.47 -2.36
CA LEU A 71 7.91 14.49 -3.24
C LEU A 71 6.83 15.38 -3.86
N VAL A 72 5.73 14.81 -4.34
CA VAL A 72 4.61 15.59 -4.85
C VAL A 72 4.01 16.48 -3.76
N GLN A 73 3.84 15.97 -2.55
CA GLN A 73 3.33 16.79 -1.43
C GLN A 73 4.28 17.91 -1.03
N ARG A 74 5.59 17.70 -1.12
CA ARG A 74 6.61 18.73 -0.79
C ARG A 74 6.72 19.81 -1.87
N ASP A 75 6.75 19.40 -3.15
CA ASP A 75 7.23 20.23 -4.25
C ASP A 75 6.13 20.81 -5.13
N SER A 76 4.90 20.28 -5.10
CA SER A 76 3.84 20.68 -6.04
C SER A 76 3.20 22.03 -5.74
N GLY A 77 3.32 22.57 -4.52
CA GLY A 77 2.60 23.78 -4.10
C GLY A 77 1.06 23.63 -4.05
N LEU A 78 0.54 22.43 -4.25
CA LEU A 78 -0.90 22.16 -4.19
C LEU A 78 -1.40 22.14 -2.75
N GLY A 79 -2.70 22.39 -2.55
CA GLY A 79 -3.33 22.21 -1.25
C GLY A 79 -3.21 20.75 -0.77
N TYR A 80 -3.16 20.54 0.55
CA TYR A 80 -2.87 19.25 1.20
C TYR A 80 -3.58 18.05 0.56
N TYR A 81 -4.90 18.11 0.40
CA TYR A 81 -5.69 17.01 -0.15
C TYR A 81 -5.41 16.76 -1.63
N ALA A 82 -5.29 17.84 -2.43
CA ALA A 82 -4.96 17.72 -3.84
C ALA A 82 -3.57 17.08 -4.02
N ALA A 83 -2.57 17.56 -3.27
CA ALA A 83 -1.23 17.00 -3.27
C ALA A 83 -1.20 15.52 -2.83
N LEU A 84 -2.03 15.14 -1.84
CA LEU A 84 -2.15 13.75 -1.39
C LEU A 84 -2.70 12.84 -2.50
N PHE A 85 -3.80 13.22 -3.16
CA PHE A 85 -4.40 12.37 -4.19
C PHE A 85 -3.55 12.31 -5.46
N VAL A 86 -3.02 13.45 -5.92
CA VAL A 86 -2.09 13.49 -7.06
C VAL A 86 -0.82 12.72 -6.74
N GLY A 87 -0.27 12.89 -5.53
CA GLY A 87 0.91 12.17 -5.06
C GLY A 87 0.67 10.66 -4.97
N THR A 88 -0.50 10.23 -4.51
CA THR A 88 -0.86 8.80 -4.49
C THR A 88 -0.92 8.23 -5.91
N GLY A 89 -1.51 8.97 -6.87
CA GLY A 89 -1.52 8.59 -8.28
C GLY A 89 -0.12 8.51 -8.89
N ALA A 90 0.72 9.52 -8.62
CA ALA A 90 2.12 9.52 -9.04
C ALA A 90 2.91 8.36 -8.42
N GLY A 91 2.69 8.09 -7.13
CA GLY A 91 3.29 6.95 -6.42
C GLY A 91 2.90 5.61 -7.04
N ALA A 92 1.63 5.42 -7.36
CA ALA A 92 1.15 4.22 -8.04
C ALA A 92 1.79 4.06 -9.43
N LEU A 93 1.91 5.15 -10.19
CA LEU A 93 2.57 5.14 -11.50
C LEU A 93 4.05 4.80 -11.40
N CYS A 94 4.79 5.43 -10.49
CA CYS A 94 6.21 5.14 -10.26
C CYS A 94 6.43 3.68 -9.84
N ALA A 95 5.60 3.16 -8.93
CA ALA A 95 5.66 1.76 -8.52
C ALA A 95 5.35 0.80 -9.69
N ALA A 96 4.39 1.14 -10.55
CA ALA A 96 4.05 0.35 -11.74
C ALA A 96 5.20 0.35 -12.76
N ILE A 97 5.83 1.50 -13.02
CA ILE A 97 7.01 1.61 -13.89
C ILE A 97 8.15 0.76 -13.33
N ALA A 98 8.43 0.86 -12.03
CA ALA A 98 9.45 0.06 -11.38
C ALA A 98 9.14 -1.45 -11.51
N ALA A 99 7.88 -1.86 -11.37
CA ALA A 99 7.46 -3.25 -11.55
C ALA A 99 7.66 -3.75 -12.99
N ILE A 100 7.40 -2.91 -14.00
CA ILE A 100 7.63 -3.24 -15.40
C ILE A 100 9.12 -3.39 -15.69
N VAL A 101 9.98 -2.54 -15.12
CA VAL A 101 11.42 -2.58 -15.33
C VAL A 101 12.08 -3.73 -14.58
N LEU A 102 11.73 -3.93 -13.32
CA LEU A 102 12.35 -4.92 -12.44
C LEU A 102 11.71 -6.31 -12.55
N GLY A 103 10.45 -6.38 -12.98
CA GLY A 103 9.69 -7.63 -13.10
C GLY A 103 10.36 -8.65 -14.02
N PRO A 104 10.66 -8.33 -15.29
CA PRO A 104 11.21 -9.31 -16.24
C PRO A 104 12.49 -9.99 -15.73
N PRO A 105 13.53 -9.30 -15.24
CA PRO A 105 14.73 -9.96 -14.73
C PRO A 105 14.45 -10.77 -13.45
N LEU A 106 13.54 -10.34 -12.60
CA LEU A 106 13.21 -11.05 -11.36
C LEU A 106 12.39 -12.32 -11.61
N LEU A 107 11.39 -12.27 -12.51
CA LEU A 107 10.53 -13.41 -12.83
C LEU A 107 11.28 -14.55 -13.54
N GLY A 108 12.48 -14.29 -14.07
CA GLY A 108 13.38 -15.33 -14.58
C GLY A 108 14.01 -16.19 -13.48
N ILE A 109 14.00 -15.73 -12.23
CA ILE A 109 14.56 -16.43 -11.07
C ILE A 109 13.47 -17.30 -10.43
N ARG A 110 13.78 -18.54 -10.07
CA ARG A 110 12.80 -19.48 -9.52
C ARG A 110 13.12 -19.91 -8.09
N GLY A 111 12.07 -20.31 -7.36
CA GLY A 111 12.18 -20.89 -6.02
C GLY A 111 12.75 -19.91 -4.98
N HIS A 112 13.57 -20.41 -4.08
CA HIS A 112 14.15 -19.64 -2.97
C HIS A 112 15.05 -18.48 -3.42
N TYR A 113 15.68 -18.59 -4.60
CA TYR A 113 16.53 -17.54 -5.14
C TYR A 113 15.73 -16.27 -5.48
N PHE A 114 14.47 -16.41 -5.87
CA PHE A 114 13.57 -15.28 -6.09
C PHE A 114 13.33 -14.48 -4.79
N ALA A 115 13.10 -15.19 -3.68
CA ALA A 115 12.92 -14.57 -2.38
C ALA A 115 14.18 -13.79 -1.93
N ILE A 116 15.37 -14.39 -2.10
CA ILE A 116 16.66 -13.75 -1.77
C ILE A 116 16.91 -12.53 -2.67
N ALA A 117 16.66 -12.65 -3.96
CA ALA A 117 16.87 -11.57 -4.92
C ALA A 117 15.95 -10.37 -4.62
N THR A 118 14.65 -10.62 -4.33
CA THR A 118 13.70 -9.56 -4.00
C THR A 118 13.99 -8.91 -2.65
N LEU A 119 14.50 -9.67 -1.67
CA LEU A 119 14.98 -9.14 -0.39
C LEU A 119 16.21 -8.26 -0.59
N GLY A 120 17.23 -8.76 -1.30
CA GLY A 120 18.45 -8.00 -1.59
C GLY A 120 18.16 -6.71 -2.35
N LEU A 121 17.25 -6.75 -3.34
CA LEU A 121 16.82 -5.56 -4.05
C LEU A 121 16.12 -4.55 -3.15
N SER A 122 15.30 -5.01 -2.20
CA SER A 122 14.63 -4.13 -1.24
C SER A 122 15.61 -3.45 -0.30
N ILE A 123 16.65 -4.17 0.16
CA ILE A 123 17.72 -3.63 1.00
C ILE A 123 18.54 -2.60 0.21
N ALA A 124 18.98 -2.94 -1.01
CA ALA A 124 19.73 -2.04 -1.86
C ALA A 124 18.96 -0.73 -2.15
N ALA A 125 17.65 -0.81 -2.39
CA ALA A 125 16.82 0.36 -2.59
C ALA A 125 16.71 1.23 -1.31
N ALA A 126 16.64 0.61 -0.13
CA ALA A 126 16.63 1.33 1.13
C ALA A 126 17.98 2.05 1.38
N ASP A 127 19.11 1.40 1.05
CA ASP A 127 20.45 2.00 1.14
C ASP A 127 20.60 3.18 0.18
N ILE A 128 20.13 3.04 -1.07
CA ILE A 128 20.11 4.14 -2.05
C ILE A 128 19.26 5.29 -1.53
N ALA A 129 18.06 5.02 -1.01
CA ALA A 129 17.17 6.04 -0.47
C ALA A 129 17.81 6.77 0.73
N SER A 130 18.52 6.05 1.60
CA SER A 130 19.20 6.63 2.76
C SER A 130 20.42 7.49 2.42
N ALA A 131 21.01 7.27 1.25
CA ALA A 131 22.14 8.06 0.74
C ALA A 131 21.72 9.23 -0.16
N TRP A 132 20.48 9.25 -0.65
CA TRP A 132 20.05 10.23 -1.65
C TRP A 132 19.53 11.52 -1.00
N GLU A 133 20.34 12.58 -1.03
CA GLU A 133 20.04 13.88 -0.40
C GLU A 133 18.73 14.51 -0.85
N TYR A 134 18.37 14.41 -2.13
CA TYR A 134 17.14 14.99 -2.70
C TYR A 134 15.87 14.47 -2.02
N ILE A 135 15.86 13.20 -1.63
CA ILE A 135 14.74 12.58 -0.91
C ILE A 135 14.92 12.61 0.61
N GLY A 136 15.84 13.45 1.10
CA GLY A 136 16.08 13.66 2.53
C GLY A 136 17.08 12.71 3.16
N ALA A 137 17.71 11.82 2.42
CA ALA A 137 18.69 10.84 2.90
C ALA A 137 18.21 10.12 4.18
N ALA A 138 19.08 9.94 5.15
CA ALA A 138 18.75 9.32 6.44
C ALA A 138 17.77 10.14 7.31
N SER A 139 17.60 11.46 7.04
CA SER A 139 16.69 12.34 7.78
C SER A 139 15.23 12.20 7.34
N GLY A 140 14.99 11.66 6.14
CA GLY A 140 13.67 11.53 5.52
C GLY A 140 13.12 12.84 4.97
N ILE A 141 11.91 12.79 4.40
CA ILE A 141 11.20 13.94 3.83
C ILE A 141 10.24 14.52 4.85
N ALA A 142 10.35 15.84 5.12
CA ALA A 142 9.37 16.55 5.90
C ALA A 142 8.09 16.77 5.08
N LEU A 143 6.97 16.24 5.57
CA LEU A 143 5.66 16.38 4.92
C LEU A 143 4.87 17.56 5.46
N PRO A 144 3.98 18.17 4.65
CA PRO A 144 3.06 19.20 5.12
C PRO A 144 2.18 18.67 6.25
N VAL A 145 1.91 19.53 7.22
CA VAL A 145 1.04 19.19 8.36
C VAL A 145 -0.40 19.06 7.89
N TYR A 146 -1.09 18.06 8.41
CA TYR A 146 -2.52 17.86 8.11
C TYR A 146 -3.34 19.09 8.54
N PRO A 147 -4.15 19.67 7.63
CA PRO A 147 -4.95 20.85 7.92
C PRO A 147 -6.24 20.49 8.68
N GLY A 148 -6.13 20.21 9.98
CA GLY A 148 -7.28 19.87 10.79
C GLY A 148 -6.93 19.30 12.16
N PRO A 149 -7.94 18.99 13.01
CA PRO A 149 -7.72 18.42 14.32
C PRO A 149 -7.14 17.01 14.24
N ILE A 150 -6.39 16.60 15.26
CA ILE A 150 -5.72 15.28 15.33
C ILE A 150 -6.71 14.13 15.18
N THR A 151 -7.90 14.26 15.79
CA THR A 151 -8.97 13.25 15.69
C THR A 151 -9.53 13.15 14.27
N GLY A 152 -9.64 14.27 13.56
CA GLY A 152 -10.04 14.31 12.15
C GLY A 152 -9.03 13.62 11.25
N ARG A 153 -7.71 13.85 11.49
CA ARG A 153 -6.62 13.18 10.77
C ARG A 153 -6.72 11.65 10.89
N ALA A 154 -6.85 11.14 12.11
CA ALA A 154 -6.91 9.70 12.35
C ALA A 154 -8.11 9.06 11.62
N ARG A 155 -9.30 9.68 11.68
CA ARG A 155 -10.49 9.20 10.97
C ARG A 155 -10.33 9.29 9.45
N PHE A 156 -9.78 10.37 8.91
CA PHE A 156 -9.56 10.53 7.48
C PHE A 156 -8.67 9.41 6.92
N PHE A 157 -7.51 9.16 7.53
CA PHE A 157 -6.60 8.11 7.09
C PHE A 157 -7.17 6.71 7.32
N TYR A 158 -7.95 6.52 8.39
CA TYR A 158 -8.66 5.26 8.61
C TYR A 158 -9.60 4.93 7.44
N PHE A 159 -10.49 5.86 7.07
CA PHE A 159 -11.43 5.63 5.96
C PHE A 159 -10.73 5.54 4.61
N LEU A 160 -9.66 6.29 4.39
CA LEU A 160 -8.84 6.18 3.19
C LEU A 160 -8.24 4.77 3.04
N LEU A 161 -7.61 4.26 4.09
CA LEU A 161 -7.02 2.91 4.08
C LEU A 161 -8.08 1.81 4.00
N PHE A 162 -9.23 1.98 4.68
CA PHE A 162 -10.37 1.08 4.57
C PHE A 162 -10.89 1.00 3.12
N ALA A 163 -11.09 2.15 2.47
CA ALA A 163 -11.52 2.22 1.08
C ALA A 163 -10.50 1.59 0.13
N LEU A 164 -9.21 1.87 0.32
CA LEU A 164 -8.13 1.25 -0.47
C LEU A 164 -8.10 -0.27 -0.28
N ALA A 165 -8.26 -0.77 0.95
CA ALA A 165 -8.33 -2.20 1.23
C ALA A 165 -9.53 -2.86 0.54
N ALA A 166 -10.69 -2.21 0.57
CA ALA A 166 -11.88 -2.69 -0.10
C ALA A 166 -11.71 -2.72 -1.63
N VAL A 167 -11.15 -1.65 -2.23
CA VAL A 167 -10.87 -1.59 -3.68
C VAL A 167 -9.85 -2.65 -4.07
N THR A 168 -8.75 -2.80 -3.33
CA THR A 168 -7.73 -3.81 -3.61
C THR A 168 -8.32 -5.22 -3.54
N TRP A 169 -9.12 -5.51 -2.51
CA TRP A 169 -9.78 -6.80 -2.40
C TRP A 169 -10.76 -7.07 -3.55
N LEU A 170 -11.55 -6.06 -3.97
CA LEU A 170 -12.46 -6.18 -5.11
C LEU A 170 -11.70 -6.41 -6.42
N THR A 171 -10.60 -5.70 -6.66
CA THR A 171 -9.77 -5.87 -7.87
C THR A 171 -9.12 -7.23 -7.91
N VAL A 172 -8.57 -7.71 -6.80
CA VAL A 172 -8.00 -9.05 -6.68
C VAL A 172 -9.07 -10.13 -6.91
N ARG A 173 -10.25 -9.97 -6.31
CA ARG A 173 -11.38 -10.89 -6.54
C ARG A 173 -11.86 -10.87 -7.99
N ALA A 174 -11.90 -9.71 -8.65
CA ALA A 174 -12.25 -9.60 -10.04
C ALA A 174 -11.20 -10.28 -10.94
N LEU A 175 -9.92 -10.09 -10.63
CA LEU A 175 -8.81 -10.72 -11.34
C LEU A 175 -8.92 -12.25 -11.30
N TYR A 176 -9.21 -12.84 -10.14
CA TYR A 176 -9.38 -14.30 -9.98
C TYR A 176 -10.63 -14.87 -10.66
N ARG A 177 -11.60 -14.02 -11.03
CA ARG A 177 -12.76 -14.43 -11.82
C ARG A 177 -12.52 -14.40 -13.33
N THR A 178 -11.43 -13.78 -13.77
CA THR A 178 -11.04 -13.75 -15.18
C THR A 178 -10.19 -14.97 -15.53
N ARG A 179 -9.98 -15.20 -16.84
CA ARG A 179 -9.14 -16.32 -17.33
C ARG A 179 -7.63 -16.14 -17.03
N LEU A 180 -7.27 -15.05 -16.37
CA LEU A 180 -5.88 -14.74 -16.00
C LEU A 180 -5.54 -15.19 -14.56
N GLY A 181 -6.53 -15.64 -13.81
CA GLY A 181 -6.38 -16.17 -12.45
C GLY A 181 -6.49 -17.69 -12.40
#